data_0c69537909b6385300d98b53cb3903a0
#
_entry.id   0c69537909b6385300d98b53cb3903a0
#
_cell.length_a   1.000
_cell.length_b   1.000
_cell.length_c   1.000
_cell.angle_alpha   90.00
_cell.angle_beta   90.00
_cell.angle_gamma   90.00
#
_symmetry.space_group_name_H-M   'P 1'
#
loop_
_entity.id
_entity.type
_entity.pdbx_description
1 polymer ?
#
loop_
_entity_poly.entity_id
_entity_poly.type
_entity_poly.pdbx_seq_one_letter_code
_entity_poly.pdbx_strand_id
1 'polypeptide(L)' 'GVNLGANAVILGPASIGDRVVVGAGSVVLSDAPDDATMVGAPARQTS' A
#
# COMPACT_ATOMS: atom_id res chain seq x y z
N GLY A 1 -3.43 2.99 -11.95
CA GLY A 1 -2.13 3.20 -11.34
C GLY A 1 -2.15 3.18 -9.83
N VAL A 2 -0.99 3.10 -9.25
CA VAL A 2 -0.81 3.07 -7.81
C VAL A 2 -0.16 4.39 -7.39
N ASN A 3 -0.70 5.01 -6.33
CA ASN A 3 -0.13 6.21 -5.74
C ASN A 3 0.64 5.83 -4.48
N LEU A 4 1.94 6.07 -4.49
CA LEU A 4 2.79 5.81 -3.34
C LEU A 4 3.18 7.12 -2.67
N GLY A 5 2.93 7.24 -1.39
CA GLY A 5 3.37 8.39 -0.62
C GLY A 5 4.88 8.40 -0.43
N ALA A 6 5.42 9.51 0.09
CA ALA A 6 6.85 9.64 0.31
C ALA A 6 7.34 8.55 1.28
N ASN A 7 8.44 7.90 0.92
CA ASN A 7 9.05 6.83 1.72
C ASN A 7 8.15 5.60 1.91
N ALA A 8 7.12 5.44 1.10
CA ALA A 8 6.33 4.22 1.13
C ALA A 8 7.15 3.06 0.56
N VAL A 9 7.04 1.89 1.18
CA VAL A 9 7.81 0.71 0.81
C VAL A 9 6.87 -0.47 0.65
N ILE A 10 7.06 -1.24 -0.41
CA ILE A 10 6.35 -2.50 -0.61
C ILE A 10 7.39 -3.60 -0.55
N LEU A 11 7.26 -4.50 0.41
CA LEU A 11 8.23 -5.57 0.63
C LEU A 11 7.63 -6.93 0.27
N GLY A 12 8.49 -7.79 -0.21
CA GLY A 12 8.14 -9.18 -0.48
C GLY A 12 7.28 -9.35 -1.73
N PRO A 13 6.77 -10.55 -1.95
CA PRO A 13 5.93 -10.84 -3.11
C PRO A 13 4.48 -10.38 -2.85
N ALA A 14 4.26 -9.07 -2.86
CA ALA A 14 2.93 -8.50 -2.66
C ALA A 14 2.32 -8.13 -4.01
N SER A 15 1.05 -8.46 -4.20
CA SER A 15 0.28 -8.06 -5.39
C SER A 15 -0.52 -6.82 -5.05
N ILE A 16 -0.27 -5.74 -5.79
CA ILE A 16 -0.93 -4.47 -5.55
C ILE A 16 -1.92 -4.24 -6.70
N GLY A 17 -3.19 -4.10 -6.36
CA GLY A 17 -4.24 -3.88 -7.35
C GLY A 17 -4.17 -2.49 -7.97
N ASP A 18 -5.16 -2.17 -8.80
CA ASP A 18 -5.25 -0.87 -9.47
C ASP A 18 -5.78 0.18 -8.50
N ARG A 19 -5.38 1.41 -8.70
CA ARG A 19 -5.86 2.57 -7.96
C ARG A 19 -5.65 2.47 -6.44
N VAL A 20 -4.63 1.72 -6.03
CA VAL A 20 -4.28 1.61 -4.61
C VAL A 20 -3.53 2.87 -4.19
N VAL A 21 -3.85 3.38 -3.00
CA VAL A 21 -3.15 4.52 -2.40
C VAL A 21 -2.40 4.02 -1.18
N VAL A 22 -1.09 4.25 -1.16
CA VAL A 22 -0.25 3.90 0.00
C VAL A 22 0.22 5.18 0.65
N GLY A 23 -0.09 5.34 1.93
CA GLY A 23 0.25 6.55 2.67
C GLY A 23 1.75 6.73 2.85
N ALA A 24 2.17 7.97 3.10
CA ALA A 24 3.58 8.29 3.30
C ALA A 24 4.15 7.50 4.48
N GLY A 25 5.36 6.96 4.31
CA GLY A 25 6.04 6.20 5.35
C GLY A 25 5.46 4.83 5.63
N SER A 26 4.48 4.38 4.85
CA SER A 26 3.85 3.08 5.06
C SER A 26 4.72 1.95 4.55
N VAL A 27 4.60 0.78 5.17
CA VAL A 27 5.30 -0.44 4.76
C VAL A 27 4.27 -1.50 4.44
N VAL A 28 4.12 -1.83 3.16
CA VAL A 28 3.14 -2.82 2.71
C VAL A 28 3.83 -4.19 2.65
N LEU A 29 3.30 -5.14 3.40
CA LEU A 29 3.88 -6.48 3.51
C LEU A 29 2.99 -7.56 2.88
N SER A 30 1.78 -7.21 2.48
CA SER A 30 0.82 -8.17 1.92
C SER A 30 0.06 -7.53 0.78
N ASP A 31 -0.76 -8.35 0.10
CA ASP A 31 -1.50 -7.90 -1.07
C ASP A 31 -2.48 -6.78 -0.73
N ALA A 32 -2.67 -5.88 -1.67
CA ALA A 32 -3.67 -4.82 -1.57
C ALA A 32 -4.65 -4.96 -2.73
N PRO A 33 -5.97 -5.04 -2.46
CA PRO A 33 -6.95 -5.14 -3.53
C PRO A 33 -7.10 -3.81 -4.27
N ASP A 34 -7.80 -3.85 -5.40
CA ASP A 34 -8.08 -2.65 -6.17
C ASP A 34 -8.77 -1.59 -5.30
N ASP A 35 -8.43 -0.35 -5.54
CA ASP A 35 -9.02 0.81 -4.86
C ASP A 35 -8.76 0.87 -3.35
N ALA A 36 -7.84 0.05 -2.82
CA ALA A 36 -7.54 0.06 -1.39
C ALA A 36 -6.68 1.26 -1.00
N THR A 37 -6.85 1.70 0.24
CA THR A 37 -5.98 2.68 0.86
C THR A 37 -5.22 2.00 1.99
N MET A 38 -3.89 2.00 1.91
CA MET A 38 -3.03 1.30 2.86
C MET A 38 -2.21 2.31 3.63
N VAL A 39 -2.25 2.26 4.96
CA VAL A 39 -1.47 3.17 5.80
C VAL A 39 -0.86 2.44 6.97
N GLY A 40 0.28 2.92 7.42
CA GLY A 40 0.95 2.43 8.62
C GLY A 40 2.13 1.51 8.34
N ALA A 41 2.79 1.09 9.41
CA ALA A 41 3.91 0.15 9.37
C ALA A 41 3.72 -0.89 10.48
N PRO A 42 3.26 -2.10 10.15
CA PRO A 42 2.87 -2.58 8.81
C PRO A 42 1.60 -1.88 8.30
N ALA A 43 1.50 -1.71 7.00
CA ALA A 43 0.36 -1.02 6.41
C ALA A 43 -0.90 -1.86 6.55
N ARG A 44 -2.01 -1.17 6.83
CA ARG A 44 -3.32 -1.79 6.95
C ARG A 44 -4.29 -1.06 6.04
N GLN A 45 -5.23 -1.82 5.48
CA GLN A 45 -6.24 -1.24 4.63
C GLN A 45 -7.23 -0.45 5.48
N THR A 46 -7.41 0.84 5.14
CA THR A 46 -8.33 1.72 5.85
C THR A 46 -9.62 1.99 5.08
N SER A 47 -9.62 1.66 3.79
CA SER A 47 -10.86 1.78 3.01
C SER A 47 -10.79 0.92 1.75
#